data_bbaf6f94d5c4ebcba73e88203093f3dc
#
_entry.id   bbaf6f94d5c4ebcba73e88203093f3dc
#
_cell.length_a   1.000
_cell.length_b   1.000
_cell.length_c   1.000
_cell.angle_alpha   90.00
_cell.angle_beta   90.00
_cell.angle_gamma   90.00
#
_symmetry.space_group_name_H-M   'P 1'
#
loop_
_entity.id
_entity.type
_entity.pdbx_description
1 polymer ?
#
loop_
_entity_poly.entity_id
_entity_poly.type
_entity_poly.pdbx_seq_one_letter_code
_entity_poly.pdbx_strand_id
1 'polypeptide(L)'
;TKQIVVMTPVHRALFASGDKNIQPDEMYENARGIFFDEYVKAIKETGNVWAVPVIDLNSLSGLFPLYYAGAQMFNKPDTDRLHPNDAGHSRMAKTIMQQLSALPCVF
;
A
#
# COMPACT_ATOMS: atom_id res chain seq x y z
N THR A 1 12.55 -12.24 22.17
CA THR A 1 12.98 -11.70 20.88
C THR A 1 11.75 -11.28 20.09
N LYS A 2 11.77 -10.10 19.52
CA LYS A 2 10.67 -9.58 18.71
C LYS A 2 11.09 -9.57 17.25
N GLN A 3 10.24 -10.07 16.37
CA GLN A 3 10.43 -9.92 14.95
C GLN A 3 9.73 -8.67 14.46
N ILE A 4 10.44 -7.89 13.64
CA ILE A 4 9.88 -6.73 12.96
C ILE A 4 9.58 -7.13 11.51
N VAL A 5 8.39 -6.79 11.04
CA VAL A 5 7.99 -6.93 9.66
C VAL A 5 7.47 -5.57 9.19
N VAL A 6 7.94 -5.13 8.06
CA VAL A 6 7.50 -3.86 7.45
C VAL A 6 6.56 -4.17 6.30
N MET A 7 5.59 -3.33 6.08
CA MET A 7 4.64 -3.48 4.96
C MET A 7 4.70 -2.26 4.06
N THR A 8 4.64 -2.48 2.76
CA THR A 8 4.40 -1.38 1.83
C THR A 8 2.92 -0.98 1.89
N PRO A 9 2.59 0.28 1.61
CA PRO A 9 1.19 0.67 1.46
C PRO A 9 0.58 0.06 0.20
N VAL A 10 -0.74 -0.09 0.19
CA VAL A 10 -1.49 -0.45 -1.01
C VAL A 10 -1.54 0.73 -1.98
N HIS A 11 -1.83 0.45 -3.25
CA HIS A 11 -2.10 1.50 -4.23
C HIS A 11 -3.25 2.40 -3.78
N ARG A 12 -3.20 3.65 -4.21
CA ARG A 12 -4.24 4.63 -3.91
C ARG A 12 -4.36 5.65 -5.04
N ALA A 13 -5.53 6.22 -5.15
CA ALA A 13 -5.76 7.36 -6.02
C ALA A 13 -6.51 8.43 -5.23
N LEU A 14 -5.97 9.62 -5.28
CA LEU A 14 -6.62 10.79 -4.72
C LEU A 14 -7.44 11.42 -5.84
N PHE A 15 -8.75 11.31 -5.73
CA PHE A 15 -9.56 12.15 -6.57
C PHE A 15 -9.35 13.61 -6.18
N ALA A 16 -9.20 14.43 -7.19
CA ALA A 16 -8.96 15.86 -7.04
C ALA A 16 -10.09 16.51 -6.23
N SER A 17 -9.97 16.49 -4.94
CA SER A 17 -10.85 17.23 -4.04
C SER A 17 -10.39 18.66 -3.85
N GLY A 18 -9.42 19.14 -4.63
CA GLY A 18 -8.86 20.46 -4.49
C GLY A 18 -7.94 20.64 -3.28
N ASP A 19 -7.90 19.70 -2.39
CA ASP A 19 -6.99 19.71 -1.26
C ASP A 19 -5.59 19.34 -1.72
N LYS A 20 -4.65 20.23 -1.47
CA LYS A 20 -3.22 19.94 -1.66
C LYS A 20 -2.82 18.86 -0.67
N ASN A 21 -3.02 17.63 -1.06
CA ASN A 21 -2.58 16.52 -0.26
C ASN A 21 -1.05 16.50 -0.23
N ILE A 22 -0.51 16.50 0.97
CA ILE A 22 0.93 16.39 1.18
C ILE A 22 1.43 14.97 0.89
N GLN A 23 0.52 14.03 0.72
CA GLN A 23 0.85 12.64 0.46
C GLN A 23 0.83 12.36 -1.04
N PRO A 24 1.84 11.68 -1.57
CA PRO A 24 1.88 11.33 -2.98
C PRO A 24 0.81 10.28 -3.31
N ASP A 25 0.41 10.23 -4.57
CA ASP A 25 -0.40 9.14 -5.10
C ASP A 25 0.21 8.59 -6.40
N GLU A 26 -0.55 7.76 -7.10
CA GLU A 26 -0.07 7.12 -8.34
C GLU A 26 0.06 8.11 -9.51
N MET A 27 -0.73 9.17 -9.48
CA MET A 27 -0.86 10.11 -10.59
C MET A 27 -0.15 11.44 -10.35
N TYR A 28 0.03 11.80 -9.07
CA TYR A 28 0.48 13.13 -8.69
C TYR A 28 1.63 13.07 -7.70
N GLU A 29 2.64 13.88 -7.95
CA GLU A 29 3.71 14.11 -7.00
C GLU A 29 3.22 14.93 -5.79
N ASN A 30 3.88 14.72 -4.66
CA ASN A 30 3.63 15.56 -3.50
C ASN A 30 4.29 16.95 -3.65
N ALA A 31 4.20 17.78 -2.61
CA ALA A 31 4.80 19.10 -2.61
C ALA A 31 6.33 19.11 -2.78
N ARG A 32 6.98 17.95 -2.61
CA ARG A 32 8.43 17.77 -2.79
C ARG A 32 8.81 17.19 -4.14
N GLY A 33 7.85 17.00 -5.03
CA GLY A 33 8.08 16.39 -6.34
C GLY A 33 8.28 14.87 -6.30
N ILE A 34 7.75 14.17 -5.28
CA ILE A 34 7.94 12.74 -5.08
C ILE A 34 6.63 12.01 -5.35
N PHE A 35 6.70 11.00 -6.20
CA PHE A 35 5.58 10.11 -6.48
C PHE A 35 5.48 8.97 -5.47
N PHE A 36 4.32 8.33 -5.44
CA PHE A 36 4.01 7.27 -4.48
C PHE A 36 4.96 6.06 -4.62
N ASP A 37 5.27 5.65 -5.83
CA ASP A 37 6.15 4.50 -6.10
C ASP A 37 7.57 4.71 -5.54
N GLU A 38 8.04 5.92 -5.44
CA GLU A 38 9.36 6.22 -4.86
C GLU A 38 9.39 5.89 -3.36
N TYR A 39 8.28 6.13 -2.64
CA TYR A 39 8.16 5.72 -1.23
C TYR A 39 8.09 4.20 -1.08
N VAL A 40 7.34 3.53 -1.94
CA VAL A 40 7.25 2.06 -1.95
C VAL A 40 8.64 1.46 -2.18
N LYS A 41 9.36 1.97 -3.15
CA LYS A 41 10.73 1.56 -3.47
C LYS A 41 11.67 1.76 -2.27
N ALA A 42 11.61 2.92 -1.61
CA ALA A 42 12.44 3.23 -0.45
C ALA A 42 12.18 2.26 0.72
N ILE A 43 10.92 1.90 0.96
CA ILE A 43 10.55 0.93 2.01
C ILE A 43 11.18 -0.44 1.71
N LYS A 44 11.09 -0.90 0.47
CA LYS A 44 11.65 -2.19 0.05
C LYS A 44 13.18 -2.20 0.14
N GLU A 45 13.83 -1.15 -0.31
CA GLU A 45 15.28 -1.01 -0.24
C GLU A 45 15.77 -0.96 1.22
N THR A 46 15.06 -0.26 2.08
CA THR A 46 15.38 -0.19 3.51
C THR A 46 15.26 -1.58 4.16
N GLY A 47 14.22 -2.32 3.83
CA GLY A 47 14.07 -3.70 4.31
C GLY A 47 15.25 -4.58 3.92
N ASN A 48 15.73 -4.45 2.68
CA ASN A 48 16.90 -5.19 2.22
C ASN A 48 18.17 -4.81 2.99
N VAL A 49 18.40 -3.52 3.19
CA VAL A 49 19.62 -3.03 3.89
C VAL A 49 19.68 -3.54 5.32
N TRP A 50 18.55 -3.58 6.01
CA TRP A 50 18.49 -3.97 7.41
C TRP A 50 18.10 -5.44 7.64
N ALA A 51 17.99 -6.22 6.57
CA ALA A 51 17.53 -7.62 6.63
C ALA A 51 16.18 -7.77 7.38
N VAL A 52 15.29 -6.82 7.19
CA VAL A 52 13.94 -6.84 7.76
C VAL A 52 12.97 -7.32 6.68
N PRO A 53 12.16 -8.36 6.96
CA PRO A 53 11.15 -8.82 6.00
C PRO A 53 10.18 -7.72 5.62
N VAL A 54 9.87 -7.62 4.32
CA VAL A 54 8.90 -6.67 3.79
C VAL A 54 7.74 -7.42 3.18
N ILE A 55 6.53 -7.17 3.65
CA ILE A 55 5.31 -7.61 2.98
C ILE A 55 4.91 -6.55 1.98
N ASP A 56 5.03 -6.88 0.69
CA ASP A 56 4.77 -5.95 -0.40
C ASP A 56 3.27 -5.92 -0.74
N LEU A 57 2.48 -5.22 0.07
CA LEU A 57 1.05 -5.04 -0.17
C LEU A 57 0.79 -4.27 -1.47
N ASN A 58 1.70 -3.41 -1.87
CA ASN A 58 1.57 -2.64 -3.11
C ASN A 58 1.39 -3.56 -4.32
N SER A 59 2.27 -4.56 -4.46
CA SER A 59 2.21 -5.48 -5.60
C SER A 59 1.37 -6.72 -5.36
N LEU A 60 1.18 -7.15 -4.11
CA LEU A 60 0.57 -8.45 -3.81
C LEU A 60 -0.90 -8.38 -3.41
N SER A 61 -1.38 -7.25 -2.93
CA SER A 61 -2.76 -7.14 -2.42
C SER A 61 -3.83 -7.23 -3.51
N GLY A 62 -3.48 -6.89 -4.74
CA GLY A 62 -4.45 -6.78 -5.84
C GLY A 62 -5.38 -5.57 -5.71
N LEU A 63 -5.10 -4.64 -4.79
CA LEU A 63 -5.84 -3.39 -4.65
C LEU A 63 -5.26 -2.36 -5.60
N PHE A 64 -6.01 -2.00 -6.64
CA PHE A 64 -5.57 -1.03 -7.63
C PHE A 64 -6.73 -0.10 -8.01
N PRO A 65 -6.78 1.11 -7.45
CA PRO A 65 -7.95 1.97 -7.55
C PRO A 65 -8.04 2.83 -8.81
N LEU A 66 -7.06 2.77 -9.71
CA LEU A 66 -7.01 3.65 -10.88
C LEU A 66 -8.08 3.32 -11.93
N TYR A 67 -8.65 2.13 -11.89
CA TYR A 67 -9.77 1.74 -12.76
C TYR A 67 -11.01 1.43 -11.92
N TYR A 68 -12.19 1.55 -12.52
CA TYR A 68 -13.44 1.49 -11.77
C TYR A 68 -13.66 0.16 -11.03
N ALA A 69 -13.37 -0.95 -11.68
CA ALA A 69 -13.53 -2.26 -11.04
C ALA A 69 -12.65 -2.42 -9.79
N GLY A 70 -11.41 -1.93 -9.85
CA GLY A 70 -10.50 -1.93 -8.69
C GLY A 70 -10.97 -0.98 -7.59
N ALA A 71 -11.59 0.12 -7.96
CA ALA A 71 -12.11 1.10 -7.02
C ALA A 71 -13.24 0.56 -6.12
N GLN A 72 -13.89 -0.54 -6.50
CA GLN A 72 -14.93 -1.19 -5.69
C GLN A 72 -14.40 -1.75 -4.37
N MET A 73 -13.09 -1.89 -4.22
CA MET A 73 -12.43 -2.28 -2.97
C MET A 73 -12.16 -1.09 -2.04
N PHE A 74 -12.58 0.09 -2.44
CA PHE A 74 -12.37 1.34 -1.70
C PHE A 74 -13.68 1.89 -1.16
N ASN A 75 -13.57 2.81 -0.21
CA ASN A 75 -14.70 3.33 0.56
C ASN A 75 -15.80 3.93 -0.33
N LYS A 76 -15.41 4.81 -1.26
CA LYS A 76 -16.35 5.42 -2.21
C LYS A 76 -15.70 5.48 -3.59
N PRO A 77 -16.08 4.60 -4.52
CA PRO A 77 -15.45 4.52 -5.83
C PRO A 77 -15.39 5.84 -6.60
N ASP A 78 -16.33 6.74 -6.36
CA ASP A 78 -16.42 8.02 -7.07
C ASP A 78 -15.65 9.17 -6.39
N THR A 79 -15.37 9.06 -5.08
CA THR A 79 -14.81 10.18 -4.31
C THR A 79 -13.68 9.82 -3.38
N ASP A 80 -13.57 8.56 -2.95
CA ASP A 80 -12.54 8.12 -2.01
C ASP A 80 -11.96 6.78 -2.44
N ARG A 81 -10.87 6.86 -3.19
CA ARG A 81 -10.08 5.69 -3.59
C ARG A 81 -8.76 5.64 -2.83
N LEU A 82 -8.73 6.21 -1.64
CA LEU A 82 -7.61 6.17 -0.72
C LEU A 82 -7.83 5.15 0.40
N HIS A 83 -9.03 5.12 0.96
CA HIS A 83 -9.37 4.27 2.09
C HIS A 83 -10.05 2.99 1.60
N PRO A 84 -9.45 1.80 1.81
CA PRO A 84 -10.12 0.54 1.50
C PRO A 84 -11.43 0.38 2.29
N ASN A 85 -12.40 -0.28 1.68
CA ASN A 85 -13.62 -0.71 2.37
C ASN A 85 -13.42 -2.09 3.01
N ASP A 86 -14.47 -2.69 3.55
CA ASP A 86 -14.40 -4.00 4.22
C ASP A 86 -13.83 -5.09 3.30
N ALA A 87 -14.22 -5.11 2.03
CA ALA A 87 -13.70 -6.06 1.05
C ALA A 87 -12.20 -5.83 0.79
N GLY A 88 -11.78 -4.57 0.70
CA GLY A 88 -10.38 -4.19 0.56
C GLY A 88 -9.56 -4.60 1.78
N HIS A 89 -10.05 -4.33 2.97
CA HIS A 89 -9.39 -4.74 4.22
C HIS A 89 -9.29 -6.27 4.33
N SER A 90 -10.35 -6.99 3.96
CA SER A 90 -10.33 -8.46 3.93
C SER A 90 -9.25 -8.99 2.99
N ARG A 91 -9.11 -8.39 1.82
CA ARG A 91 -8.06 -8.76 0.86
C ARG A 91 -6.66 -8.49 1.38
N MET A 92 -6.45 -7.33 2.01
CA MET A 92 -5.18 -7.02 2.66
C MET A 92 -4.85 -8.03 3.76
N ALA A 93 -5.81 -8.35 4.62
CA ALA A 93 -5.63 -9.31 5.70
C ALA A 93 -5.21 -10.70 5.17
N LYS A 94 -5.85 -11.19 4.12
CA LYS A 94 -5.48 -12.46 3.48
C LYS A 94 -4.05 -12.45 2.94
N THR A 95 -3.67 -11.36 2.28
CA THR A 95 -2.30 -11.20 1.77
C THR A 95 -1.29 -11.19 2.91
N ILE A 96 -1.55 -10.45 3.96
CA ILE A 96 -0.68 -10.39 5.14
C ILE A 96 -0.53 -11.78 5.77
N MET A 97 -1.63 -12.49 5.97
CA MET A 97 -1.60 -13.85 6.55
C MET A 97 -0.76 -14.81 5.72
N GLN A 98 -0.93 -14.78 4.40
CA GLN A 98 -0.16 -15.64 3.49
C GLN A 98 1.33 -15.32 3.56
N GLN A 99 1.69 -14.06 3.55
CA GLN A 99 3.08 -13.62 3.59
C GLN A 99 3.73 -13.90 4.95
N LEU A 100 3.01 -13.68 6.05
CA LEU A 100 3.50 -14.03 7.38
C LEU A 100 3.77 -15.53 7.52
N SER A 101 2.90 -16.37 6.95
CA SER A 101 3.07 -17.83 6.97
C SER A 101 4.30 -18.29 6.20
N ALA A 102 4.74 -17.52 5.21
CA ALA A 102 5.91 -17.81 4.40
C ALA A 102 7.23 -17.32 5.01
N LEU A 103 7.18 -16.48 6.04
CA LEU A 103 8.39 -15.96 6.68
C LEU A 103 9.03 -17.02 7.56
N PRO A 104 10.38 -17.05 7.64
CA PRO A 104 11.07 -17.95 8.55
C PRO A 104 10.72 -17.62 9.99
N CYS A 105 10.51 -18.65 10.78
CA CYS A 105 10.33 -18.52 12.22
C CYS A 105 11.69 -18.27 12.87
N VAL A 106 11.83 -17.16 13.60
CA VAL A 106 13.12 -16.74 14.21
C VAL A 106 13.16 -16.90 15.74
N PHE A 107 12.16 -17.56 16.30
CA PHE A 107 12.09 -17.83 17.75
C PHE A 107 11.87 -19.28 18.05
#